data_6f81365bc4da84a5220ca7f51f032c94
#
_entry.id   6f81365bc4da84a5220ca7f51f032c94
#
_cell.length_a   1.000
_cell.length_b   1.000
_cell.length_c   1.000
_cell.angle_alpha   90.00
_cell.angle_beta   90.00
_cell.angle_gamma   90.00
#
_symmetry.space_group_name_H-M   'P 1'
#
loop_
_entity.id
_entity.type
_entity.pdbx_description
1 polymer ?
#
loop_
_entity_poly.entity_id
_entity_poly.type
_entity_poly.pdbx_seq_one_letter_code
_entity_poly.pdbx_strand_id
1 'polypeptide(L)'
;MHCGQHPSRVVRASGGWGIRAVNRDLKRKTRIALEPRKQPRQERSSKVVDRILDAALILTREQGTKTPTTLAIAQRAGLSVGSVYQYYPNKEAILLDLARRWLGAFPEVIAKRIEAPRPTDRDAFRREVRELFIDTSRLYLDNASLMPVIEAITGNAELRPIQNEYDERIIALYAAWLQHVNPALKDEVAGRLGVLMMEVGHVCRLVGLKRDRKAFDLIQDDVEIMWLALVTPYLDLD
;
A
#
# COMPACT_ATOMS: atom_id res chain seq x y z
N MET A 1 36.91 7.84 -21.96
CA MET A 1 35.45 7.69 -21.86
C MET A 1 35.16 6.52 -20.95
N HIS A 2 34.96 6.76 -19.65
CA HIS A 2 34.63 5.73 -18.66
C HIS A 2 33.25 6.08 -18.12
N CYS A 3 32.27 5.24 -18.48
CA CYS A 3 30.90 5.35 -18.00
C CYS A 3 30.88 4.70 -16.61
N GLY A 4 30.80 5.52 -15.56
CA GLY A 4 30.70 5.07 -14.18
C GLY A 4 29.28 4.59 -13.88
N GLN A 5 29.14 3.31 -13.60
CA GLN A 5 27.94 2.71 -13.04
C GLN A 5 27.78 3.20 -11.60
N HIS A 6 26.71 3.94 -11.31
CA HIS A 6 26.28 4.22 -9.93
C HIS A 6 25.55 2.99 -9.37
N PRO A 7 26.03 2.41 -8.28
CA PRO A 7 25.25 1.39 -7.59
C PRO A 7 24.13 2.08 -6.79
N SER A 8 22.89 1.69 -7.05
CA SER A 8 21.72 2.01 -6.25
C SER A 8 21.97 1.60 -4.79
N ARG A 9 22.18 2.59 -3.96
CA ARG A 9 22.37 2.44 -2.52
C ARG A 9 21.04 2.06 -1.90
N VAL A 10 20.82 0.77 -1.66
CA VAL A 10 19.72 0.29 -0.82
C VAL A 10 19.89 0.92 0.55
N VAL A 11 19.00 1.84 0.92
CA VAL A 11 18.93 2.44 2.24
C VAL A 11 18.66 1.32 3.24
N ARG A 12 19.68 0.91 3.99
CA ARG A 12 19.53 -0.02 5.11
C ARG A 12 19.02 0.78 6.30
N ALA A 13 17.73 0.69 6.58
CA ALA A 13 17.14 1.18 7.82
C ALA A 13 17.78 0.44 9.01
N SER A 14 18.59 1.15 9.76
CA SER A 14 19.23 0.65 10.99
C SER A 14 18.59 1.37 12.17
N GLY A 15 17.70 0.72 12.90
CA GLY A 15 17.18 1.32 14.13
C GLY A 15 15.99 0.59 14.77
N GLY A 16 16.08 0.25 15.92
CA GLY A 16 15.51 -0.37 17.07
C GLY A 16 14.02 -0.24 17.44
N TRP A 17 13.09 -0.08 16.54
CA TRP A 17 11.67 -0.34 16.80
C TRP A 17 11.30 -1.65 16.10
N GLY A 18 11.56 -2.79 16.73
CA GLY A 18 11.02 -4.11 16.32
C GLY A 18 11.15 -4.56 14.85
N ILE A 19 11.56 -3.70 13.93
CA ILE A 19 11.55 -3.87 12.48
C ILE A 19 12.50 -5.00 12.01
N ARG A 20 13.56 -5.30 12.77
CA ARG A 20 14.54 -6.35 12.40
C ARG A 20 14.08 -7.78 12.66
N ALA A 21 13.12 -8.00 13.56
CA ALA A 21 12.67 -9.34 13.91
C ALA A 21 11.62 -9.90 12.93
N VAL A 22 10.80 -9.04 12.34
CA VAL A 22 9.67 -9.42 11.50
C VAL A 22 10.11 -9.98 10.14
N ASN A 23 11.16 -9.44 9.54
CA ASN A 23 11.55 -9.75 8.16
C ASN A 23 12.21 -11.13 7.95
N ARG A 24 12.67 -11.81 9.01
CA ARG A 24 13.25 -13.18 8.92
C ARG A 24 12.24 -14.29 9.12
N ASP A 25 11.15 -14.04 9.86
CA ASP A 25 10.15 -15.05 10.22
C ASP A 25 8.95 -15.12 9.24
N LEU A 26 8.70 -14.08 8.44
CA LEU A 26 7.53 -14.00 7.56
C LEU A 26 7.59 -14.95 6.37
N LYS A 27 8.77 -15.23 5.81
CA LYS A 27 8.93 -16.26 4.77
C LYS A 27 8.62 -17.69 5.25
N ARG A 28 8.45 -17.87 6.56
CA ARG A 28 8.20 -19.17 7.19
C ARG A 28 6.78 -19.42 7.65
N LYS A 29 5.88 -18.41 7.59
CA LYS A 29 4.55 -18.46 8.23
C LYS A 29 3.34 -18.46 7.31
N THR A 30 3.46 -18.21 6.02
CA THR A 30 2.33 -18.41 5.11
C THR A 30 2.20 -19.91 4.80
N ARG A 31 1.19 -20.56 5.39
CA ARG A 31 0.89 -21.97 5.18
C ARG A 31 0.33 -22.28 3.79
N ILE A 32 -0.03 -21.25 3.03
CA ILE A 32 -0.70 -21.39 1.73
C ILE A 32 0.13 -20.78 0.60
N ALA A 33 0.02 -21.36 -0.59
CA ALA A 33 0.62 -20.81 -1.79
C ALA A 33 -0.14 -19.56 -2.23
N LEU A 34 0.54 -18.43 -2.34
CA LEU A 34 -0.05 -17.12 -2.66
C LEU A 34 0.35 -16.58 -4.04
N GLU A 35 1.32 -17.22 -4.69
CA GLU A 35 1.72 -16.80 -6.03
C GLU A 35 0.83 -17.45 -7.10
N PRO A 36 0.46 -16.70 -8.16
CA PRO A 36 -0.20 -17.28 -9.32
C PRO A 36 0.61 -18.44 -9.90
N ARG A 37 -0.03 -19.56 -10.16
CA ARG A 37 0.62 -20.76 -10.72
C ARG A 37 1.16 -20.55 -12.12
N LYS A 38 0.50 -19.65 -12.87
CA LYS A 38 0.82 -19.36 -14.26
C LYS A 38 0.71 -17.87 -14.53
N GLN A 39 1.82 -17.28 -14.97
CA GLN A 39 1.77 -15.92 -15.51
C GLN A 39 1.32 -15.98 -16.97
N PRO A 40 0.32 -15.18 -17.38
CA PRO A 40 -0.15 -15.18 -18.76
C PRO A 40 0.95 -14.67 -19.69
N ARG A 41 1.41 -15.54 -20.59
CA ARG A 41 2.39 -15.18 -21.65
C ARG A 41 1.74 -14.90 -23.01
N GLN A 42 0.44 -15.15 -23.14
CA GLN A 42 -0.33 -14.97 -24.36
C GLN A 42 -1.61 -14.19 -24.07
N GLU A 43 -2.08 -13.39 -25.01
CA GLU A 43 -3.28 -12.56 -24.91
C GLU A 43 -4.53 -13.34 -24.44
N ARG A 44 -4.71 -14.58 -24.95
CA ARG A 44 -5.83 -15.42 -24.53
C ARG A 44 -5.80 -15.79 -23.05
N SER A 45 -4.63 -16.05 -22.51
CA SER A 45 -4.47 -16.37 -21.07
C SER A 45 -4.60 -15.13 -20.18
N SER A 46 -4.22 -13.95 -20.68
CA SER A 46 -4.46 -12.68 -19.98
C SER A 46 -5.96 -12.42 -19.82
N LYS A 47 -6.76 -12.57 -20.88
CA LYS A 47 -8.22 -12.41 -20.82
C LYS A 47 -8.90 -13.35 -19.81
N VAL A 48 -8.36 -14.57 -19.61
CA VAL A 48 -8.89 -15.48 -18.58
C VAL A 48 -8.58 -14.98 -17.18
N VAL A 49 -7.35 -14.53 -16.94
CA VAL A 49 -6.95 -13.94 -15.66
C VAL A 49 -7.78 -12.70 -15.35
N ASP A 50 -7.98 -11.80 -16.31
CA ASP A 50 -8.79 -10.60 -16.13
C ASP A 50 -10.24 -10.96 -15.75
N ARG A 51 -10.85 -11.94 -16.39
CA ARG A 51 -12.20 -12.44 -16.02
C ARG A 51 -12.27 -12.97 -14.58
N ILE A 52 -11.22 -13.68 -14.12
CA ILE A 52 -11.15 -14.20 -12.75
C ILE A 52 -11.04 -13.03 -11.76
N LEU A 53 -10.19 -12.05 -12.04
CA LEU A 53 -9.97 -10.89 -11.18
C LEU A 53 -11.21 -9.99 -11.13
N ASP A 54 -11.86 -9.73 -12.25
CA ASP A 54 -13.11 -8.95 -12.32
C ASP A 54 -14.24 -9.64 -11.55
N ALA A 55 -14.40 -10.96 -11.71
CA ALA A 55 -15.38 -11.73 -10.96
C ALA A 55 -15.14 -11.67 -9.44
N ALA A 56 -13.88 -11.80 -9.03
CA ALA A 56 -13.49 -11.70 -7.62
C ALA A 56 -13.77 -10.32 -7.05
N LEU A 57 -13.43 -9.26 -7.78
CA LEU A 57 -13.70 -7.88 -7.40
C LEU A 57 -15.19 -7.61 -7.20
N ILE A 58 -16.02 -8.01 -8.17
CA ILE A 58 -17.46 -7.82 -8.11
C ILE A 58 -18.04 -8.55 -6.90
N LEU A 59 -17.69 -9.83 -6.72
CA LEU A 59 -18.18 -10.62 -5.58
C LEU A 59 -17.74 -10.07 -4.22
N THR A 60 -16.50 -9.59 -4.11
CA THR A 60 -16.02 -8.96 -2.88
C THR A 60 -16.82 -7.68 -2.57
N ARG A 61 -17.16 -6.89 -3.58
CA ARG A 61 -18.02 -5.70 -3.41
C ARG A 61 -19.45 -6.05 -2.99
N GLU A 62 -20.02 -7.11 -3.55
CA GLU A 62 -21.37 -7.59 -3.22
C GLU A 62 -21.44 -8.23 -1.82
N GLN A 63 -20.38 -8.90 -1.36
CA GLN A 63 -20.33 -9.65 -0.10
C GLN A 63 -19.70 -8.88 1.07
N GLY A 64 -19.15 -7.68 0.79
CA GLY A 64 -18.43 -6.88 1.79
C GLY A 64 -17.13 -7.54 2.23
N THR A 65 -16.92 -7.65 3.55
CA THR A 65 -15.67 -8.19 4.12
C THR A 65 -15.50 -9.72 3.98
N LYS A 66 -16.49 -10.42 3.43
CA LYS A 66 -16.40 -11.87 3.22
C LYS A 66 -15.60 -12.19 1.98
N THR A 67 -14.58 -13.01 2.13
CA THR A 67 -13.79 -13.53 1.00
C THR A 67 -14.65 -14.46 0.13
N PRO A 68 -14.85 -14.16 -1.18
CA PRO A 68 -15.61 -15.04 -2.06
C PRO A 68 -14.92 -16.39 -2.24
N THR A 69 -15.70 -17.46 -2.42
CA THR A 69 -15.14 -18.80 -2.67
C THR A 69 -14.62 -18.92 -4.11
N THR A 70 -13.62 -19.79 -4.32
CA THR A 70 -13.11 -20.09 -5.68
C THR A 70 -14.23 -20.60 -6.60
N LEU A 71 -15.21 -21.35 -6.06
CA LEU A 71 -16.36 -21.80 -6.82
C LEU A 71 -17.25 -20.64 -7.29
N ALA A 72 -17.57 -19.69 -6.39
CA ALA A 72 -18.35 -18.51 -6.74
C ALA A 72 -17.64 -17.65 -7.80
N ILE A 73 -16.31 -17.46 -7.63
CA ILE A 73 -15.48 -16.74 -8.60
C ILE A 73 -15.53 -17.42 -9.98
N ALA A 74 -15.36 -18.75 -10.03
CA ALA A 74 -15.41 -19.51 -11.27
C ALA A 74 -16.77 -19.37 -11.97
N GLN A 75 -17.89 -19.54 -11.23
CA GLN A 75 -19.24 -19.38 -11.74
C GLN A 75 -19.47 -17.97 -12.31
N ARG A 76 -19.09 -16.93 -11.57
CA ARG A 76 -19.23 -15.54 -12.00
C ARG A 76 -18.37 -15.21 -13.22
N ALA A 77 -17.16 -15.78 -13.30
CA ALA A 77 -16.27 -15.65 -14.44
C ALA A 77 -16.71 -16.46 -15.67
N GLY A 78 -17.72 -17.33 -15.57
CA GLY A 78 -18.13 -18.26 -16.63
C GLY A 78 -17.03 -19.27 -16.97
N LEU A 79 -16.33 -19.79 -15.94
CA LEU A 79 -15.23 -20.74 -16.05
C LEU A 79 -15.51 -21.98 -15.21
N SER A 80 -14.86 -23.09 -15.55
CA SER A 80 -14.80 -24.24 -14.63
C SER A 80 -13.90 -23.92 -13.44
N VAL A 81 -14.18 -24.51 -12.27
CA VAL A 81 -13.32 -24.38 -11.09
C VAL A 81 -11.89 -24.87 -11.38
N GLY A 82 -11.77 -25.95 -12.16
CA GLY A 82 -10.47 -26.46 -12.63
C GLY A 82 -9.69 -25.45 -13.45
N SER A 83 -10.39 -24.64 -14.29
CA SER A 83 -9.75 -23.56 -15.05
C SER A 83 -9.20 -22.47 -14.14
N VAL A 84 -9.91 -22.11 -13.05
CA VAL A 84 -9.39 -21.13 -12.08
C VAL A 84 -8.15 -21.67 -11.38
N TYR A 85 -8.15 -22.94 -10.94
CA TYR A 85 -7.01 -23.57 -10.30
C TYR A 85 -5.75 -23.72 -11.18
N GLN A 86 -5.89 -23.62 -12.50
CA GLN A 86 -4.73 -23.56 -13.40
C GLN A 86 -3.93 -22.25 -13.22
N TYR A 87 -4.58 -21.14 -12.83
CA TYR A 87 -3.97 -19.83 -12.66
C TYR A 87 -3.68 -19.49 -11.20
N TYR A 88 -4.60 -19.82 -10.30
CA TYR A 88 -4.49 -19.48 -8.89
C TYR A 88 -4.64 -20.70 -7.99
N PRO A 89 -3.75 -20.90 -7.00
CA PRO A 89 -3.81 -22.03 -6.09
C PRO A 89 -5.02 -21.99 -5.14
N ASN A 90 -5.51 -20.80 -4.83
CA ASN A 90 -6.61 -20.54 -3.88
C ASN A 90 -7.19 -19.13 -4.09
N LYS A 91 -8.25 -18.81 -3.35
CA LYS A 91 -8.92 -17.51 -3.38
C LYS A 91 -8.05 -16.38 -2.81
N GLU A 92 -7.20 -16.67 -1.85
CA GLU A 92 -6.28 -15.73 -1.23
C GLU A 92 -5.26 -15.19 -2.25
N ALA A 93 -4.75 -16.07 -3.12
CA ALA A 93 -3.86 -15.66 -4.22
C ALA A 93 -4.57 -14.73 -5.22
N ILE A 94 -5.88 -14.94 -5.48
CA ILE A 94 -6.67 -14.06 -6.36
C ILE A 94 -6.83 -12.68 -5.72
N LEU A 95 -7.20 -12.61 -4.43
CA LEU A 95 -7.34 -11.34 -3.71
C LEU A 95 -6.03 -10.58 -3.62
N LEU A 96 -4.94 -11.29 -3.36
CA LEU A 96 -3.61 -10.67 -3.32
C LEU A 96 -3.20 -10.09 -4.66
N ASP A 97 -3.51 -10.78 -5.78
CA ASP A 97 -3.20 -10.28 -7.11
C ASP A 97 -4.01 -9.02 -7.46
N LEU A 98 -5.29 -8.97 -7.06
CA LEU A 98 -6.10 -7.75 -7.13
C LEU A 98 -5.48 -6.60 -6.34
N ALA A 99 -5.06 -6.85 -5.11
CA ALA A 99 -4.49 -5.84 -4.24
C ALA A 99 -3.13 -5.32 -4.74
N ARG A 100 -2.31 -6.16 -5.36
CA ARG A 100 -0.99 -5.78 -5.90
C ARG A 100 -1.05 -4.61 -6.88
N ARG A 101 -2.15 -4.47 -7.63
CA ARG A 101 -2.36 -3.35 -8.54
C ARG A 101 -2.39 -2.00 -7.80
N TRP A 102 -2.94 -1.98 -6.59
CA TRP A 102 -3.00 -0.78 -5.75
C TRP A 102 -1.80 -0.65 -4.80
N LEU A 103 -1.39 -1.77 -4.17
CA LEU A 103 -0.29 -1.81 -3.21
C LEU A 103 1.06 -1.37 -3.83
N GLY A 104 1.25 -1.54 -5.14
CA GLY A 104 2.48 -1.12 -5.83
C GLY A 104 2.62 0.39 -5.99
N ALA A 105 1.52 1.13 -6.18
CA ALA A 105 1.56 2.55 -6.50
C ALA A 105 1.92 3.45 -5.29
N PHE A 106 1.49 3.06 -4.09
CA PHE A 106 1.69 3.86 -2.88
C PHE A 106 3.16 4.07 -2.49
N PRO A 107 4.00 3.00 -2.44
CA PRO A 107 5.42 3.13 -2.19
C PRO A 107 6.13 4.05 -3.19
N GLU A 108 5.74 4.01 -4.46
CA GLU A 108 6.34 4.84 -5.51
C GLU A 108 6.08 6.32 -5.31
N VAL A 109 4.87 6.70 -4.87
CA VAL A 109 4.53 8.09 -4.58
C VAL A 109 5.43 8.66 -3.47
N ILE A 110 5.64 7.91 -2.38
CA ILE A 110 6.49 8.36 -1.28
C ILE A 110 7.96 8.35 -1.68
N ALA A 111 8.42 7.31 -2.39
CA ALA A 111 9.81 7.21 -2.84
C ALA A 111 10.25 8.39 -3.72
N LYS A 112 9.38 8.88 -4.61
CA LYS A 112 9.64 10.08 -5.42
C LYS A 112 9.93 11.32 -4.58
N ARG A 113 9.34 11.44 -3.38
CA ARG A 113 9.61 12.56 -2.48
C ARG A 113 10.99 12.48 -1.83
N ILE A 114 11.50 11.27 -1.61
CA ILE A 114 12.86 11.05 -1.10
C ILE A 114 13.91 11.37 -2.18
N GLU A 115 13.58 11.19 -3.45
CA GLU A 115 14.44 11.52 -4.59
C GLU A 115 14.38 13.01 -4.99
N ALA A 116 13.35 13.73 -4.55
CA ALA A 116 13.18 15.16 -4.83
C ALA A 116 14.19 16.02 -4.04
N PRO A 117 14.47 17.26 -4.49
CA PRO A 117 15.25 18.21 -3.70
C PRO A 117 14.62 18.43 -2.32
N ARG A 118 15.47 18.47 -1.31
CA ARG A 118 15.03 18.73 0.07
C ARG A 118 14.38 20.12 0.19
N PRO A 119 13.25 20.28 0.88
CA PRO A 119 12.65 21.59 1.15
C PRO A 119 13.63 22.48 1.96
N THR A 120 13.73 23.74 1.58
CA THR A 120 14.68 24.70 2.15
C THR A 120 14.09 25.52 3.30
N ASP A 121 12.78 25.60 3.39
CA ASP A 121 12.03 26.40 4.35
C ASP A 121 10.68 25.77 4.68
N ARG A 122 9.98 26.34 5.67
CA ARG A 122 8.67 25.85 6.15
C ARG A 122 7.59 25.88 5.07
N ASP A 123 7.59 26.86 4.20
CA ASP A 123 6.57 26.97 3.16
C ASP A 123 6.81 25.96 2.03
N ALA A 124 8.07 25.71 1.67
CA ALA A 124 8.44 24.63 0.75
C ALA A 124 8.01 23.27 1.33
N PHE A 125 8.26 23.03 2.61
CA PHE A 125 7.85 21.82 3.30
C PHE A 125 6.32 21.65 3.34
N ARG A 126 5.57 22.72 3.65
CA ARG A 126 4.09 22.69 3.62
C ARG A 126 3.57 22.31 2.24
N ARG A 127 4.14 22.89 1.17
CA ARG A 127 3.77 22.52 -0.21
C ARG A 127 4.04 21.05 -0.49
N GLU A 128 5.18 20.55 -0.06
CA GLU A 128 5.56 19.14 -0.26
C GLU A 128 4.64 18.18 0.49
N VAL A 129 4.30 18.46 1.76
CA VAL A 129 3.31 17.70 2.53
C VAL A 129 1.96 17.69 1.82
N ARG A 130 1.50 18.86 1.35
CA ARG A 130 0.23 18.99 0.64
C ARG A 130 0.22 18.18 -0.66
N GLU A 131 1.28 18.24 -1.45
CA GLU A 131 1.40 17.49 -2.69
C GLU A 131 1.44 15.97 -2.43
N LEU A 132 2.25 15.52 -1.45
CA LEU A 132 2.27 14.12 -1.02
C LEU A 132 0.88 13.65 -0.59
N PHE A 133 0.17 14.51 0.13
CA PHE A 133 -1.17 14.22 0.62
C PHE A 133 -2.18 14.13 -0.53
N ILE A 134 -2.13 15.05 -1.49
CA ILE A 134 -2.97 15.02 -2.70
C ILE A 134 -2.71 13.76 -3.51
N ASP A 135 -1.44 13.43 -3.76
CA ASP A 135 -1.07 12.27 -4.57
C ASP A 135 -1.50 10.96 -3.91
N THR A 136 -1.28 10.82 -2.60
CA THR A 136 -1.73 9.62 -1.86
C THR A 136 -3.26 9.54 -1.79
N SER A 137 -3.97 10.66 -1.59
CA SER A 137 -5.45 10.70 -1.58
C SER A 137 -6.05 10.35 -2.94
N ARG A 138 -5.41 10.80 -4.02
CA ARG A 138 -5.81 10.43 -5.40
C ARG A 138 -5.74 8.93 -5.62
N LEU A 139 -4.70 8.25 -5.12
CA LEU A 139 -4.63 6.78 -5.20
C LEU A 139 -5.84 6.08 -4.56
N TYR A 140 -6.35 6.60 -3.43
CA TYR A 140 -7.55 6.04 -2.80
C TYR A 140 -8.80 6.28 -3.65
N LEU A 141 -8.95 7.47 -4.23
CA LEU A 141 -10.10 7.80 -5.07
C LEU A 141 -10.11 6.98 -6.37
N ASP A 142 -8.97 6.90 -7.04
CA ASP A 142 -8.84 6.19 -8.31
C ASP A 142 -9.03 4.66 -8.13
N ASN A 143 -8.75 4.15 -6.93
CA ASN A 143 -8.86 2.74 -6.58
C ASN A 143 -9.97 2.44 -5.57
N ALA A 144 -10.95 3.33 -5.40
CA ALA A 144 -12.04 3.15 -4.43
C ALA A 144 -12.79 1.82 -4.61
N SER A 145 -12.87 1.31 -5.83
CA SER A 145 -13.46 0.01 -6.14
C SER A 145 -12.71 -1.19 -5.54
N LEU A 146 -11.42 -1.03 -5.20
CA LEU A 146 -10.59 -2.07 -4.58
C LEU A 146 -10.65 -2.06 -3.04
N MET A 147 -11.26 -1.04 -2.42
CA MET A 147 -11.30 -0.95 -0.95
C MET A 147 -11.93 -2.16 -0.27
N PRO A 148 -13.03 -2.76 -0.77
CA PRO A 148 -13.56 -4.00 -0.20
C PRO A 148 -12.57 -5.17 -0.25
N VAL A 149 -11.70 -5.21 -1.27
CA VAL A 149 -10.65 -6.24 -1.37
C VAL A 149 -9.59 -6.03 -0.29
N ILE A 150 -9.18 -4.80 -0.04
CA ILE A 150 -8.22 -4.46 1.02
C ILE A 150 -8.79 -4.82 2.39
N GLU A 151 -10.06 -4.48 2.65
CA GLU A 151 -10.75 -4.86 3.89
C GLU A 151 -10.82 -6.39 4.07
N ALA A 152 -11.11 -7.12 2.99
CA ALA A 152 -11.15 -8.58 3.02
C ALA A 152 -9.76 -9.19 3.30
N ILE A 153 -8.68 -8.58 2.81
CA ILE A 153 -7.30 -8.98 3.09
C ILE A 153 -6.95 -8.72 4.55
N THR A 154 -7.25 -7.53 5.06
CA THR A 154 -6.99 -7.15 6.46
C THR A 154 -7.71 -8.07 7.44
N GLY A 155 -8.93 -8.50 7.11
CA GLY A 155 -9.72 -9.46 7.90
C GLY A 155 -9.29 -10.93 7.77
N ASN A 156 -8.40 -11.27 6.82
CA ASN A 156 -7.99 -12.63 6.53
C ASN A 156 -6.69 -13.00 7.25
N ALA A 157 -6.75 -13.97 8.18
CA ALA A 157 -5.61 -14.40 8.99
C ALA A 157 -4.42 -14.92 8.14
N GLU A 158 -4.67 -15.54 7.00
CA GLU A 158 -3.65 -16.08 6.10
C GLU A 158 -2.93 -14.97 5.30
N LEU A 159 -3.60 -13.85 5.07
CA LEU A 159 -3.05 -12.69 4.32
C LEU A 159 -2.48 -11.61 5.24
N ARG A 160 -2.81 -11.62 6.52
CA ARG A 160 -2.33 -10.64 7.50
C ARG A 160 -0.80 -10.47 7.54
N PRO A 161 0.04 -11.53 7.44
CA PRO A 161 1.48 -11.34 7.42
C PRO A 161 1.97 -10.49 6.23
N ILE A 162 1.30 -10.61 5.06
CA ILE A 162 1.65 -9.83 3.87
C ILE A 162 1.21 -8.39 4.04
N GLN A 163 0.02 -8.17 4.61
CA GLN A 163 -0.47 -6.83 4.94
C GLN A 163 0.51 -6.13 5.91
N ASN A 164 0.91 -6.81 6.98
CA ASN A 164 1.85 -6.24 7.95
C ASN A 164 3.21 -5.89 7.29
N GLU A 165 3.75 -6.74 6.40
CA GLU A 165 4.99 -6.44 5.67
C GLU A 165 4.83 -5.21 4.78
N TYR A 166 3.68 -5.07 4.13
CA TYR A 166 3.36 -3.89 3.34
C TYR A 166 3.28 -2.63 4.21
N ASP A 167 2.55 -2.68 5.31
CA ASP A 167 2.37 -1.56 6.24
C ASP A 167 3.73 -1.10 6.80
N GLU A 168 4.57 -2.04 7.21
CA GLU A 168 5.94 -1.76 7.66
C GLU A 168 6.79 -1.08 6.59
N ARG A 169 6.63 -1.49 5.32
CA ARG A 169 7.32 -0.83 4.21
C ARG A 169 6.87 0.62 4.02
N ILE A 170 5.57 0.90 4.11
CA ILE A 170 5.04 2.27 4.00
C ILE A 170 5.50 3.13 5.17
N ILE A 171 5.45 2.60 6.39
CA ILE A 171 5.97 3.27 7.59
C ILE A 171 7.44 3.65 7.42
N ALA A 172 8.26 2.71 6.94
CA ALA A 172 9.68 2.94 6.69
C ALA A 172 9.92 4.02 5.61
N LEU A 173 9.09 4.10 4.59
CA LEU A 173 9.17 5.13 3.56
C LEU A 173 8.80 6.51 4.11
N TYR A 174 7.75 6.63 4.92
CA TYR A 174 7.44 7.89 5.60
C TYR A 174 8.58 8.32 6.55
N ALA A 175 9.14 7.39 7.32
CA ALA A 175 10.28 7.66 8.18
C ALA A 175 11.50 8.15 7.39
N ALA A 176 11.82 7.48 6.27
CA ALA A 176 12.93 7.87 5.39
C ALA A 176 12.69 9.25 4.74
N TRP A 177 11.46 9.55 4.34
CA TRP A 177 11.10 10.86 3.82
C TRP A 177 11.28 11.96 4.88
N LEU A 178 10.82 11.75 6.12
CA LEU A 178 11.03 12.69 7.21
C LEU A 178 12.52 12.91 7.51
N GLN A 179 13.34 11.86 7.44
CA GLN A 179 14.81 11.96 7.60
C GLN A 179 15.49 12.59 6.38
N HIS A 180 14.91 12.46 5.18
CA HIS A 180 15.35 13.24 4.03
C HIS A 180 15.13 14.74 4.26
N VAL A 181 14.00 15.13 4.84
CA VAL A 181 13.70 16.53 5.20
C VAL A 181 14.60 17.02 6.34
N ASN A 182 14.72 16.24 7.42
CA ASN A 182 15.63 16.55 8.55
C ASN A 182 16.57 15.37 8.83
N PRO A 183 17.82 15.40 8.34
CA PRO A 183 18.79 14.32 8.57
C PRO A 183 19.21 14.15 10.03
N ALA A 184 18.95 15.12 10.91
CA ALA A 184 19.20 15.00 12.35
C ALA A 184 18.08 14.27 13.09
N LEU A 185 16.96 13.97 12.42
CA LEU A 185 15.83 13.28 13.03
C LEU A 185 16.21 11.85 13.40
N LYS A 186 16.07 11.51 14.68
CA LYS A 186 16.39 10.18 15.21
C LYS A 186 15.46 9.11 14.62
N ASP A 187 16.00 7.94 14.35
CA ASP A 187 15.26 6.77 13.79
C ASP A 187 13.99 6.46 14.57
N GLU A 188 14.04 6.52 15.91
CA GLU A 188 12.90 6.26 16.78
C GLU A 188 11.76 7.25 16.54
N VAL A 189 12.10 8.54 16.41
CA VAL A 189 11.11 9.59 16.18
C VAL A 189 10.54 9.48 14.78
N ALA A 190 11.39 9.29 13.76
CA ALA A 190 10.97 9.13 12.38
C ALA A 190 10.03 7.90 12.21
N GLY A 191 10.37 6.77 12.83
CA GLY A 191 9.55 5.57 12.80
C GLY A 191 8.18 5.78 13.45
N ARG A 192 8.12 6.39 14.62
CA ARG A 192 6.87 6.71 15.31
C ARG A 192 5.98 7.65 14.49
N LEU A 193 6.56 8.70 13.91
CA LEU A 193 5.83 9.62 13.04
C LEU A 193 5.32 8.91 11.79
N GLY A 194 6.13 8.04 11.18
CA GLY A 194 5.75 7.22 10.04
C GLY A 194 4.54 6.33 10.33
N VAL A 195 4.47 5.70 11.51
CA VAL A 195 3.30 4.92 11.96
C VAL A 195 2.06 5.81 12.01
N LEU A 196 2.14 6.97 12.66
CA LEU A 196 0.99 7.87 12.80
C LEU A 196 0.52 8.41 11.44
N MET A 197 1.43 8.76 10.55
CA MET A 197 1.10 9.24 9.21
C MET A 197 0.40 8.15 8.38
N MET A 198 0.89 6.93 8.44
CA MET A 198 0.32 5.80 7.72
C MET A 198 -1.06 5.43 8.28
N GLU A 199 -1.15 5.11 9.57
CA GLU A 199 -2.37 4.58 10.19
C GLU A 199 -3.51 5.61 10.19
N VAL A 200 -3.24 6.83 10.65
CA VAL A 200 -4.27 7.88 10.68
C VAL A 200 -4.71 8.24 9.27
N GLY A 201 -3.75 8.41 8.36
CA GLY A 201 -4.06 8.70 6.95
C GLY A 201 -4.90 7.61 6.30
N HIS A 202 -4.56 6.34 6.52
CA HIS A 202 -5.30 5.19 5.98
C HIS A 202 -6.73 5.14 6.50
N VAL A 203 -6.91 5.14 7.82
CA VAL A 203 -8.22 5.04 8.46
C VAL A 203 -9.14 6.20 8.05
N CYS A 204 -8.63 7.44 8.08
CA CYS A 204 -9.41 8.61 7.71
C CYS A 204 -9.86 8.58 6.24
N ARG A 205 -8.99 8.15 5.31
CA ARG A 205 -9.36 7.98 3.89
C ARG A 205 -10.43 6.92 3.69
N LEU A 206 -10.32 5.77 4.36
CA LEU A 206 -11.35 4.73 4.31
C LEU A 206 -12.70 5.23 4.83
N VAL A 207 -12.72 5.95 5.95
CA VAL A 207 -13.94 6.51 6.53
C VAL A 207 -14.57 7.53 5.58
N GLY A 208 -13.76 8.39 4.97
CA GLY A 208 -14.21 9.37 3.99
C GLY A 208 -14.84 8.73 2.76
N LEU A 209 -14.17 7.72 2.16
CA LEU A 209 -14.67 6.99 1.00
C LEU A 209 -16.00 6.26 1.23
N LYS A 210 -16.24 5.79 2.47
CA LYS A 210 -17.51 5.12 2.84
C LYS A 210 -18.69 6.07 2.96
N ARG A 211 -18.46 7.36 3.04
CA ARG A 211 -19.51 8.39 3.15
C ARG A 211 -19.86 8.94 1.77
N ASP A 212 -19.22 10.03 1.38
CA ASP A 212 -19.37 10.65 0.07
C ASP A 212 -18.12 11.48 -0.25
N ARG A 213 -18.06 12.01 -1.46
CA ARG A 213 -16.94 12.81 -1.94
C ARG A 213 -16.68 14.05 -1.09
N LYS A 214 -17.74 14.76 -0.67
CA LYS A 214 -17.60 15.96 0.15
C LYS A 214 -17.03 15.65 1.52
N ALA A 215 -17.52 14.59 2.18
CA ALA A 215 -16.98 14.12 3.46
C ALA A 215 -15.52 13.67 3.32
N PHE A 216 -15.18 12.99 2.20
CA PHE A 216 -13.79 12.63 1.91
C PHE A 216 -12.90 13.87 1.86
N ASP A 217 -13.26 14.87 1.06
CA ASP A 217 -12.45 16.08 0.87
C ASP A 217 -12.26 16.85 2.20
N LEU A 218 -13.31 17.04 2.99
CA LEU A 218 -13.24 17.69 4.31
C LEU A 218 -12.32 16.94 5.30
N ILE A 219 -12.46 15.61 5.36
CA ILE A 219 -11.60 14.78 6.22
C ILE A 219 -10.14 14.87 5.75
N GLN A 220 -9.91 14.98 4.44
CA GLN A 220 -8.55 15.11 3.92
C GLN A 220 -7.91 16.44 4.34
N ASP A 221 -8.64 17.54 4.28
CA ASP A 221 -8.14 18.85 4.72
C ASP A 221 -7.75 18.82 6.21
N ASP A 222 -8.56 18.19 7.06
CA ASP A 222 -8.27 18.06 8.50
C ASP A 222 -7.04 17.16 8.75
N VAL A 223 -6.88 16.08 8.01
CA VAL A 223 -5.72 15.17 8.15
C VAL A 223 -4.43 15.84 7.66
N GLU A 224 -4.48 16.66 6.59
CA GLU A 224 -3.33 17.46 6.15
C GLU A 224 -2.86 18.40 7.29
N ILE A 225 -3.80 19.12 7.92
CA ILE A 225 -3.51 20.00 9.06
C ILE A 225 -2.90 19.20 10.21
N MET A 226 -3.47 18.03 10.53
CA MET A 226 -2.93 17.14 11.56
C MET A 226 -1.50 16.68 11.27
N TRP A 227 -1.21 16.28 10.02
CA TRP A 227 0.14 15.87 9.64
C TRP A 227 1.13 17.02 9.79
N LEU A 228 0.80 18.21 9.31
CA LEU A 228 1.63 19.38 9.46
C LEU A 228 1.90 19.71 10.94
N ALA A 229 0.87 19.70 11.78
CA ALA A 229 1.01 19.93 13.21
C ALA A 229 1.87 18.86 13.90
N LEU A 230 1.73 17.59 13.48
CA LEU A 230 2.47 16.47 14.05
C LEU A 230 3.96 16.53 13.71
N VAL A 231 4.33 16.86 12.47
CA VAL A 231 5.71 16.74 12.00
C VAL A 231 6.52 18.05 12.16
N THR A 232 5.89 19.22 12.06
CA THR A 232 6.58 20.54 12.13
C THR A 232 7.48 20.70 13.34
N PRO A 233 7.11 20.27 14.58
CA PRO A 233 7.98 20.41 15.75
C PRO A 233 9.31 19.65 15.68
N TYR A 234 9.44 18.71 14.76
CA TYR A 234 10.61 17.85 14.59
C TYR A 234 11.46 18.23 13.38
N LEU A 235 11.09 19.29 12.69
CA LEU A 235 11.79 19.75 11.50
C LEU A 235 12.56 21.04 11.83
N ASP A 236 13.86 20.99 11.57
CA ASP A 236 14.74 22.15 11.68
C ASP A 236 14.68 22.93 10.36
N LEU A 237 13.56 23.65 10.18
CA LEU A 237 13.30 24.49 9.02
C LEU A 237 13.01 25.91 9.52
N ASP A 238 13.80 26.86 9.09
CA ASP A 238 13.63 28.30 9.35
C ASP A 238 12.40 28.88 8.62
#